data_d99a34c64ad52894a6a35016b55abd4d
#
_entry.id   d99a34c64ad52894a6a35016b55abd4d
#
_cell.length_a   1.000
_cell.length_b   1.000
_cell.length_c   1.000
_cell.angle_alpha   90.00
_cell.angle_beta   90.00
_cell.angle_gamma   90.00
#
_symmetry.space_group_name_H-M   'P 1'
#
loop_
_entity.id
_entity.type
_entity.pdbx_description
1 polymer ?
#
loop_
_entity_poly.entity_id
_entity_poly.type
_entity_poly.pdbx_seq_one_letter_code
_entity_poly.pdbx_strand_id
1 'polypeptide(L)'
;MPNNNFKSDESFLEKLAVGAAGVNATMYSLVNLGYLPIELERGSSGYKIWKKIKIKRVRVPDILCIRSGVRFECRGKTKLEISMSHSLKDPNRAWDAGLRADDLVSFVSFEKADNTPVNWIVASPVHFIRVEDMREAFKQGLIRISKPKGVEEGSEI
;
A
#
# COMPACT_ATOMS: atom_id res chain seq x y z
N MET A 1 -13.72 22.55 22.58
CA MET A 1 -12.66 22.22 21.61
C MET A 1 -13.30 21.51 20.44
N PRO A 2 -13.25 22.03 19.23
CA PRO A 2 -13.75 21.26 18.10
C PRO A 2 -12.90 20.00 17.96
N ASN A 3 -13.58 18.85 17.95
CA ASN A 3 -12.97 17.56 17.80
C ASN A 3 -12.31 17.46 16.42
N ASN A 4 -11.00 17.68 16.37
CA ASN A 4 -10.20 17.43 15.16
C ASN A 4 -10.21 15.97 14.70
N ASN A 5 -10.81 15.07 15.49
CA ASN A 5 -10.86 13.64 15.22
C ASN A 5 -11.85 13.28 14.09
N PHE A 6 -12.88 14.08 13.86
CA PHE A 6 -13.93 13.73 12.89
C PHE A 6 -13.42 13.74 11.44
N LYS A 7 -12.63 14.75 11.05
CA LYS A 7 -12.01 14.80 9.71
C LYS A 7 -10.92 13.75 9.53
N SER A 8 -10.20 13.41 10.61
CA SER A 8 -9.18 12.36 10.57
C SER A 8 -9.80 10.98 10.43
N ASP A 9 -10.96 10.73 11.06
CA ASP A 9 -11.65 9.44 11.01
C ASP A 9 -12.24 9.18 9.62
N GLU A 10 -12.87 10.17 8.98
CA GLU A 10 -13.37 10.05 7.61
C GLU A 10 -12.23 9.84 6.61
N SER A 11 -11.15 10.61 6.72
CA SER A 11 -9.96 10.45 5.89
C SER A 11 -9.29 9.08 6.10
N PHE A 12 -9.27 8.58 7.32
CA PHE A 12 -8.75 7.25 7.64
C PHE A 12 -9.62 6.16 7.02
N LEU A 13 -10.96 6.30 7.12
CA LEU A 13 -11.90 5.36 6.50
C LEU A 13 -11.76 5.33 4.98
N GLU A 14 -11.60 6.48 4.33
CA GLU A 14 -11.31 6.57 2.90
C GLU A 14 -10.03 5.81 2.53
N LYS A 15 -8.95 5.99 3.28
CA LYS A 15 -7.69 5.27 3.05
C LYS A 15 -7.84 3.77 3.22
N LEU A 16 -8.57 3.31 4.23
CA LEU A 16 -8.86 1.88 4.43
C LEU A 16 -9.68 1.31 3.26
N ALA A 17 -10.69 2.03 2.83
CA ALA A 17 -11.56 1.61 1.73
C ALA A 17 -10.79 1.52 0.40
N VAL A 18 -9.97 2.52 0.07
CA VAL A 18 -9.12 2.53 -1.13
C VAL A 18 -8.06 1.42 -1.06
N GLY A 19 -7.46 1.20 0.10
CA GLY A 19 -6.51 0.10 0.32
C GLY A 19 -7.14 -1.28 0.10
N ALA A 20 -8.32 -1.52 0.66
CA ALA A 20 -9.07 -2.75 0.47
C ALA A 20 -9.51 -2.96 -0.99
N ALA A 21 -9.96 -1.89 -1.63
CA ALA A 21 -10.30 -1.92 -3.05
C ALA A 21 -9.08 -2.26 -3.93
N GLY A 22 -7.90 -1.75 -3.57
CA GLY A 22 -6.64 -2.08 -4.23
C GLY A 22 -6.30 -3.56 -4.16
N VAL A 23 -6.48 -4.21 -3.01
CA VAL A 23 -6.29 -5.65 -2.84
C VAL A 23 -7.28 -6.42 -3.73
N ASN A 24 -8.56 -6.07 -3.70
CA ASN A 24 -9.59 -6.72 -4.50
C ASN A 24 -9.32 -6.60 -6.00
N ALA A 25 -8.97 -5.42 -6.49
CA ALA A 25 -8.65 -5.20 -7.90
C ALA A 25 -7.43 -6.02 -8.34
N THR A 26 -6.41 -6.09 -7.51
CA THR A 26 -5.20 -6.87 -7.77
C THR A 26 -5.52 -8.36 -7.79
N MET A 27 -6.29 -8.87 -6.82
CA MET A 27 -6.74 -10.27 -6.79
C MET A 27 -7.48 -10.64 -8.09
N TYR A 28 -8.41 -9.80 -8.49
CA TYR A 28 -9.19 -10.03 -9.71
C TYR A 28 -8.32 -10.04 -10.97
N SER A 29 -7.39 -9.09 -11.07
CA SER A 29 -6.43 -9.01 -12.17
C SER A 29 -5.54 -10.25 -12.25
N LEU A 30 -5.04 -10.73 -11.11
CA LEU A 30 -4.20 -11.92 -11.04
C LEU A 30 -4.94 -13.19 -11.43
N VAL A 31 -6.20 -13.35 -11.01
CA VAL A 31 -7.04 -14.48 -11.43
C VAL A 31 -7.24 -14.46 -12.95
N ASN A 32 -7.53 -13.31 -13.53
CA ASN A 32 -7.68 -13.16 -14.97
C ASN A 32 -6.39 -13.47 -15.75
N LEU A 33 -5.23 -13.28 -15.14
CA LEU A 33 -3.93 -13.63 -15.72
C LEU A 33 -3.54 -15.11 -15.50
N GLY A 34 -4.40 -15.89 -14.84
CA GLY A 34 -4.18 -17.33 -14.63
C GLY A 34 -3.40 -17.67 -13.37
N TYR A 35 -3.15 -16.71 -12.49
CA TYR A 35 -2.54 -16.95 -11.18
C TYR A 35 -3.55 -17.49 -10.17
N LEU A 36 -3.04 -18.09 -9.10
CA LEU A 36 -3.85 -18.54 -7.96
C LEU A 36 -3.49 -17.70 -6.71
N PRO A 37 -3.99 -16.47 -6.61
CA PRO A 37 -3.70 -15.61 -5.49
C PRO A 37 -4.51 -16.00 -4.26
N ILE A 38 -3.90 -15.88 -3.08
CA ILE A 38 -4.59 -15.87 -1.79
C ILE A 38 -4.31 -14.55 -1.09
N GLU A 39 -5.35 -14.00 -0.47
CA GLU A 39 -5.24 -12.80 0.33
C GLU A 39 -4.72 -13.17 1.72
N LEU A 40 -3.60 -12.57 2.14
CA LEU A 40 -3.00 -12.79 3.45
C LEU A 40 -3.34 -11.66 4.42
N GLU A 41 -3.42 -10.44 3.90
CA GLU A 41 -3.69 -9.25 4.69
C GLU A 41 -4.50 -8.25 3.88
N ARG A 42 -5.49 -7.64 4.55
CA ARG A 42 -6.32 -6.61 3.94
C ARG A 42 -6.09 -5.26 4.60
N GLY A 43 -5.30 -4.42 3.95
CA GLY A 43 -5.01 -3.07 4.41
C GLY A 43 -4.35 -3.05 5.79
N SER A 44 -4.58 -2.00 6.55
CA SER A 44 -3.98 -1.82 7.88
C SER A 44 -4.66 -2.59 9.00
N SER A 45 -5.79 -3.25 8.75
CA SER A 45 -6.54 -3.98 9.78
C SER A 45 -5.82 -5.22 10.29
N GLY A 46 -5.11 -5.94 9.43
CA GLY A 46 -4.32 -7.11 9.80
C GLY A 46 -3.06 -6.77 10.58
N TYR A 47 -2.50 -5.58 10.40
CA TYR A 47 -1.27 -5.14 11.04
C TYR A 47 -1.31 -5.20 12.58
N LYS A 48 -2.45 -4.90 13.18
CA LYS A 48 -2.62 -4.92 14.65
C LYS A 48 -2.47 -6.33 15.23
N ILE A 49 -2.88 -7.36 14.51
CA ILE A 49 -2.77 -8.76 14.93
C ILE A 49 -1.30 -9.17 14.92
N TRP A 50 -0.58 -8.88 13.86
CA TRP A 50 0.83 -9.20 13.71
C TRP A 50 1.72 -8.42 14.66
N LYS A 51 1.38 -7.18 14.96
CA LYS A 51 2.06 -6.37 15.98
C LYS A 51 1.99 -6.99 17.38
N LYS A 52 0.87 -7.62 17.73
CA LYS A 52 0.72 -8.34 19.00
C LYS A 52 1.59 -9.58 19.09
N ILE A 53 1.85 -10.26 17.98
CA ILE A 53 2.68 -11.48 17.92
C ILE A 53 4.17 -11.12 17.99
N LYS A 54 4.54 -9.85 17.98
CA LYS A 54 5.94 -9.35 18.05
C LYS A 54 6.88 -9.98 17.01
N ILE A 55 6.38 -10.37 15.85
CA ILE A 55 7.22 -10.80 14.73
C ILE A 55 7.84 -9.54 14.14
N LYS A 56 8.87 -9.06 14.81
CA LYS A 56 9.67 -7.94 14.34
C LYS A 56 10.32 -8.33 13.02
N ARG A 57 10.21 -7.47 12.01
CA ARG A 57 10.90 -7.51 10.72
C ARG A 57 10.35 -8.50 9.69
N VAL A 58 9.22 -9.14 9.91
CA VAL A 58 8.55 -9.89 8.84
C VAL A 58 7.42 -9.05 8.30
N ARG A 59 7.55 -8.60 7.07
CA ARG A 59 6.43 -7.99 6.35
C ARG A 59 5.62 -9.10 5.71
N VAL A 60 4.36 -9.21 6.12
CA VAL A 60 3.42 -10.10 5.47
C VAL A 60 2.94 -9.40 4.20
N PRO A 61 3.08 -10.01 3.02
CA PRO A 61 2.53 -9.44 1.80
C PRO A 61 1.00 -9.47 1.84
N ASP A 62 0.36 -8.58 1.10
CA ASP A 62 -1.10 -8.57 1.00
C ASP A 62 -1.62 -9.82 0.28
N ILE A 63 -0.91 -10.28 -0.74
CA ILE A 63 -1.28 -11.41 -1.59
C ILE A 63 -0.08 -12.33 -1.81
N LEU A 64 -0.33 -13.63 -1.79
CA LEU A 64 0.60 -14.68 -2.18
C LEU A 64 0.00 -15.53 -3.29
N CYS A 65 0.73 -15.71 -4.39
CA CYS A 65 0.37 -16.69 -5.41
C CYS A 65 0.91 -18.06 -5.03
N ILE A 66 0.02 -19.00 -4.70
CA ILE A 66 0.40 -20.28 -4.10
C ILE A 66 1.20 -21.20 -4.99
N ARG A 67 1.08 -21.12 -6.31
CA ARG A 67 1.86 -21.95 -7.25
C ARG A 67 3.26 -21.39 -7.49
N SER A 68 3.37 -20.09 -7.64
CA SER A 68 4.65 -19.45 -8.00
C SER A 68 5.44 -18.96 -6.79
N GLY A 69 4.80 -18.80 -5.63
CA GLY A 69 5.39 -18.18 -4.45
C GLY A 69 5.60 -16.67 -4.59
N VAL A 70 5.14 -16.04 -5.67
CA VAL A 70 5.26 -14.60 -5.89
C VAL A 70 4.38 -13.85 -4.90
N ARG A 71 4.95 -12.82 -4.28
CA ARG A 71 4.29 -12.00 -3.26
C ARG A 71 3.98 -10.62 -3.83
N PHE A 72 2.82 -10.08 -3.45
CA PHE A 72 2.35 -8.79 -3.91
C PHE A 72 2.01 -7.89 -2.73
N GLU A 73 2.53 -6.70 -2.76
CA GLU A 73 2.12 -5.58 -1.92
C GLU A 73 1.16 -4.71 -2.72
N CYS A 74 -0.04 -4.43 -2.21
CA CYS A 74 -1.08 -3.72 -2.95
C CYS A 74 -1.19 -2.27 -2.52
N ARG A 75 -1.26 -1.36 -3.49
CA ARG A 75 -1.43 0.08 -3.27
C ARG A 75 -2.61 0.61 -4.08
N GLY A 76 -3.74 0.78 -3.41
CA GLY A 76 -4.87 1.56 -3.93
C GLY A 76 -4.59 3.05 -3.77
N LYS A 77 -4.85 3.84 -4.80
CA LYS A 77 -4.56 5.27 -4.85
C LYS A 77 -5.76 6.05 -5.36
N THR A 78 -5.84 7.31 -5.03
CA THR A 78 -6.80 8.25 -5.64
C THR A 78 -6.23 8.96 -6.86
N LYS A 79 -4.93 8.87 -7.06
CA LYS A 79 -4.20 9.27 -8.26
C LYS A 79 -3.27 8.14 -8.65
N LEU A 80 -3.08 7.92 -9.95
CA LEU A 80 -2.10 6.94 -10.42
C LEU A 80 -0.69 7.50 -10.23
N GLU A 81 -0.07 7.08 -9.16
CA GLU A 81 1.28 7.50 -8.79
C GLU A 81 2.00 6.39 -8.02
N ILE A 82 3.32 6.35 -8.16
CA ILE A 82 4.18 5.52 -7.32
C ILE A 82 4.46 6.31 -6.04
N SER A 83 3.73 6.02 -4.98
CA SER A 83 3.98 6.61 -3.68
C SER A 83 3.75 5.60 -2.56
N MET A 84 4.66 5.58 -1.61
CA MET A 84 4.63 4.70 -0.45
C MET A 84 5.14 5.45 0.78
N SER A 85 4.62 5.10 1.94
CA SER A 85 5.13 5.65 3.19
C SER A 85 6.58 5.25 3.41
N HIS A 86 7.39 6.20 3.83
CA HIS A 86 8.81 5.99 4.08
C HIS A 86 9.26 6.81 5.29
N SER A 87 10.13 6.22 6.11
CA SER A 87 10.79 6.92 7.21
C SER A 87 12.30 6.93 6.99
N LEU A 88 12.89 8.10 7.09
CA LEU A 88 14.35 8.27 7.05
C LEU A 88 15.01 7.86 8.38
N LYS A 89 14.28 7.94 9.48
CA LYS A 89 14.80 7.72 10.83
C LYS A 89 14.69 6.27 11.29
N ASP A 90 13.65 5.57 10.86
CA ASP A 90 13.37 4.19 11.25
C ASP A 90 13.48 3.24 10.06
N PRO A 91 14.54 2.42 9.98
CA PRO A 91 14.70 1.45 8.89
C PRO A 91 13.57 0.43 8.79
N ASN A 92 12.86 0.15 9.90
CA ASN A 92 11.72 -0.77 9.89
C ASN A 92 10.47 -0.14 9.22
N ARG A 93 10.48 1.16 9.01
CA ARG A 93 9.46 1.93 8.32
C ARG A 93 9.91 2.46 6.96
N ALA A 94 11.01 1.95 6.43
CA ALA A 94 11.38 2.19 5.05
C ALA A 94 10.31 1.60 4.11
N TRP A 95 10.11 2.22 2.96
CA TRP A 95 9.07 1.81 2.00
C TRP A 95 9.21 0.34 1.58
N ASP A 96 10.42 -0.16 1.54
CA ASP A 96 10.75 -1.52 1.12
C ASP A 96 11.14 -2.45 2.26
N ALA A 97 10.95 -2.02 3.52
CA ALA A 97 11.29 -2.83 4.68
C ALA A 97 10.53 -4.17 4.64
N GLY A 98 11.28 -5.28 4.69
CA GLY A 98 10.74 -6.64 4.63
C GLY A 98 10.28 -7.10 3.25
N LEU A 99 10.43 -6.28 2.21
CA LEU A 99 10.17 -6.68 0.82
C LEU A 99 11.43 -7.33 0.22
N ARG A 100 11.22 -8.34 -0.63
CA ARG A 100 12.25 -8.99 -1.41
C ARG A 100 12.40 -8.31 -2.77
N ALA A 101 13.56 -8.49 -3.40
CA ALA A 101 13.82 -7.94 -4.72
C ALA A 101 12.82 -8.41 -5.79
N ASP A 102 12.40 -9.67 -5.70
CA ASP A 102 11.45 -10.31 -6.61
C ASP A 102 9.97 -10.13 -6.23
N ASP A 103 9.68 -9.48 -5.11
CA ASP A 103 8.30 -9.08 -4.78
C ASP A 103 7.78 -8.05 -5.78
N LEU A 104 6.48 -8.05 -5.97
CA LEU A 104 5.79 -7.10 -6.82
C LEU A 104 4.93 -6.14 -5.99
N VAL A 105 4.91 -4.89 -6.39
CA VAL A 105 3.97 -3.91 -5.87
C VAL A 105 2.94 -3.61 -6.94
N SER A 106 1.67 -3.70 -6.60
CA SER A 106 0.58 -3.29 -7.49
C SER A 106 0.12 -1.87 -7.15
N PHE A 107 -0.08 -1.08 -8.19
CA PHE A 107 -0.67 0.25 -8.10
C PHE A 107 -1.93 0.32 -8.96
N VAL A 108 -3.00 0.79 -8.38
CA VAL A 108 -4.27 0.97 -9.06
C VAL A 108 -4.95 2.22 -8.53
N SER A 109 -5.51 3.04 -9.40
CA SER A 109 -6.22 4.24 -9.00
C SER A 109 -7.72 4.03 -8.98
N PHE A 110 -8.38 4.76 -8.09
CA PHE A 110 -9.81 4.75 -7.86
C PHE A 110 -10.37 6.16 -7.86
N GLU A 111 -11.63 6.28 -8.24
CA GLU A 111 -12.42 7.49 -8.10
C GLU A 111 -13.67 7.21 -7.27
N LYS A 112 -14.25 8.24 -6.68
CA LYS A 112 -15.46 8.10 -5.88
C LYS A 112 -16.65 7.75 -6.77
N ALA A 113 -17.40 6.72 -6.37
CA ALA A 113 -18.68 6.36 -7.00
C ALA A 113 -19.82 7.28 -6.54
N ASP A 114 -19.72 7.80 -5.31
CA ASP A 114 -20.69 8.69 -4.67
C ASP A 114 -19.98 9.55 -3.59
N ASN A 115 -20.77 10.22 -2.75
CA ASN A 115 -20.23 11.07 -1.67
C ASN A 115 -19.81 10.30 -0.41
N THR A 116 -19.95 8.96 -0.40
CA THR A 116 -19.56 8.15 0.74
C THR A 116 -18.05 7.87 0.71
N PRO A 117 -17.39 7.71 1.87
CA PRO A 117 -15.95 7.42 1.91
C PRO A 117 -15.59 5.99 1.53
N VAL A 118 -16.57 5.11 1.31
CA VAL A 118 -16.36 3.67 1.13
C VAL A 118 -16.61 3.16 -0.28
N ASN A 119 -17.31 3.92 -1.12
CA ASN A 119 -17.68 3.50 -2.48
C ASN A 119 -16.69 4.04 -3.51
N TRP A 120 -15.83 3.17 -4.01
CA TRP A 120 -14.78 3.49 -4.97
C TRP A 120 -14.89 2.61 -6.20
N ILE A 121 -14.67 3.19 -7.36
CA ILE A 121 -14.61 2.48 -8.65
C ILE A 121 -13.21 2.58 -9.24
N VAL A 122 -12.79 1.51 -9.91
CA VAL A 122 -11.48 1.43 -10.57
C VAL A 122 -11.39 2.48 -11.66
N ALA A 123 -10.35 3.32 -11.62
CA ALA A 123 -10.08 4.38 -12.58
C ALA A 123 -8.88 4.10 -13.48
N SER A 124 -8.10 3.07 -13.18
CA SER A 124 -6.94 2.67 -13.99
C SER A 124 -6.80 1.15 -14.04
N PRO A 125 -6.04 0.61 -15.01
CA PRO A 125 -5.56 -0.76 -14.91
C PRO A 125 -4.71 -0.98 -13.67
N VAL A 126 -4.54 -2.23 -13.27
CA VAL A 126 -3.58 -2.59 -12.21
C VAL A 126 -2.18 -2.64 -12.82
N HIS A 127 -1.27 -1.84 -12.28
CA HIS A 127 0.13 -1.81 -12.68
C HIS A 127 0.97 -2.60 -11.69
N PHE A 128 1.86 -3.43 -12.19
CA PHE A 128 2.77 -4.25 -11.39
C PHE A 128 4.21 -3.79 -11.61
N ILE A 129 4.92 -3.56 -10.53
CA ILE A 129 6.33 -3.12 -10.55
C ILE A 129 7.11 -4.02 -9.59
N ARG A 130 8.26 -4.54 -10.04
CA ARG A 130 9.15 -5.30 -9.17
C ARG A 130 9.82 -4.37 -8.16
N VAL A 131 10.00 -4.86 -6.95
CA VAL A 131 10.68 -4.10 -5.89
C VAL A 131 12.10 -3.74 -6.30
N GLU A 132 12.83 -4.62 -6.98
CA GLU A 132 14.18 -4.32 -7.46
C GLU A 132 14.20 -3.16 -8.46
N ASP A 133 13.21 -3.07 -9.36
CA ASP A 133 13.12 -1.96 -10.32
C ASP A 133 12.79 -0.63 -9.61
N MET A 134 11.96 -0.68 -8.58
CA MET A 134 11.69 0.49 -7.74
C MET A 134 12.94 0.94 -6.96
N ARG A 135 13.71 -0.01 -6.43
CA ARG A 135 14.98 0.29 -5.75
C ARG A 135 15.98 0.94 -6.69
N GLU A 136 16.08 0.43 -7.90
CA GLU A 136 16.97 1.01 -8.91
C GLU A 136 16.54 2.41 -9.33
N ALA A 137 15.24 2.61 -9.56
CA ALA A 137 14.67 3.93 -9.84
C ALA A 137 14.91 4.92 -8.70
N PHE A 138 14.86 4.46 -7.45
CA PHE A 138 15.17 5.27 -6.28
C PHE A 138 16.65 5.68 -6.24
N LYS A 139 17.58 4.77 -6.52
CA LYS A 139 19.02 5.06 -6.61
C LYS A 139 19.33 6.07 -7.71
N GLN A 140 18.66 5.98 -8.84
CA GLN A 140 18.84 6.89 -9.98
C GLN A 140 18.12 8.25 -9.79
N GLY A 141 17.41 8.44 -8.68
CA GLY A 141 16.69 9.69 -8.38
C GLY A 141 15.41 9.89 -9.20
N LEU A 142 14.93 8.86 -9.88
CA LEU A 142 13.65 8.87 -10.60
C LEU A 142 12.46 8.83 -9.63
N ILE A 143 12.63 8.18 -8.49
CA ILE A 143 11.70 8.19 -7.36
C ILE A 143 12.36 8.95 -6.23
N ARG A 144 11.65 9.94 -5.68
CA ARG A 144 12.17 10.83 -4.64
C ARG A 144 11.39 10.67 -3.35
N ILE A 145 12.06 10.91 -2.23
CA ILE A 145 11.39 11.08 -0.95
C ILE A 145 10.74 12.46 -0.96
N SER A 146 9.41 12.50 -0.79
CA SER A 146 8.68 13.74 -0.61
C SER A 146 8.46 13.99 0.88
N LYS A 147 8.66 15.24 1.31
CA LYS A 147 8.26 15.66 2.66
C LYS A 147 6.73 15.79 2.70
N PRO A 148 6.05 15.24 3.73
CA PRO A 148 4.62 15.48 3.91
C PRO A 148 4.34 16.98 4.02
N LYS A 149 3.30 17.46 3.36
CA LYS A 149 2.88 18.85 3.47
C LYS A 149 2.47 19.17 4.90
N GLY A 150 3.03 20.23 5.48
CA GLY A 150 2.65 20.75 6.80
C GLY A 150 3.38 20.10 7.98
N VAL A 151 4.44 19.35 7.73
CA VAL A 151 5.29 18.79 8.78
C VAL A 151 6.58 19.59 8.88
N GLU A 152 6.83 20.17 10.05
CA GLU A 152 8.10 20.81 10.34
C GLU A 152 9.26 19.83 10.36
N GLU A 153 10.44 20.30 9.99
CA GLU A 153 11.67 19.49 10.03
C GLU A 153 11.89 18.98 11.46
N GLY A 154 11.76 17.65 11.65
CA GLY A 154 11.96 17.02 12.94
C GLY A 154 10.71 16.43 13.59
N SER A 155 9.51 16.66 13.08
CA SER A 155 8.31 16.00 13.60
C SER A 155 8.22 14.57 13.09
N GLU A 156 8.09 13.62 14.00
CA GLU A 156 7.81 12.23 13.71
C GLU A 156 6.34 12.07 13.34
N ILE A 157 6.08 11.46 12.21
CA ILE A 157 4.75 10.97 11.85
C ILE A 157 4.80 9.46 11.84
#